data_eaa0a932c4cc7df47dc94be5c085f509
#
_entry.id   eaa0a932c4cc7df47dc94be5c085f509
#
_cell.length_a   1.000
_cell.length_b   1.000
_cell.length_c   1.000
_cell.angle_alpha   90.00
_cell.angle_beta   90.00
_cell.angle_gamma   90.00
#
_symmetry.space_group_name_H-M   'P 1'
#
loop_
_entity.id
_entity.type
_entity.pdbx_description
1 polymer ?
#
loop_
_entity_poly.entity_id
_entity_poly.type
_entity_poly.pdbx_seq_one_letter_code
_entity_poly.pdbx_strand_id
1 'polypeptide(L)'
;MAGDTPHDAGALPAASNTPNKSTHATGPESQAPAGQIAKHGGFWALTVGAIGVVFGDIGTSPLYALREAIDHARSGVGGDLAVVGVVSLAFWALMVVVTFKYVFFLMRADNKGEGGTLSLMALAQHAVGRRSAWIFILGVCGAALFYGDGIITPAISVLSAVEGLQDAPGLAGRLDPFIVPISAGILVALFMAQSGGTASLAKYFGPITAVWFLSLGGLGLYHIFDDVSILRALSPHYGVMLLINDGFLGFVI
;
A
#
# COMPACT_ATOMS: atom_id res chain seq x y z
N MET A 1 94.18 3.77 21.03
CA MET A 1 93.62 3.82 22.35
C MET A 1 92.23 4.36 22.24
N ALA A 2 91.33 3.49 22.24
CA ALA A 2 89.94 3.63 21.86
C ALA A 2 89.04 3.87 23.05
N GLY A 3 88.07 4.61 22.93
CA GLY A 3 86.98 4.74 23.90
C GLY A 3 85.69 4.98 23.13
N ASP A 4 85.03 3.87 22.83
CA ASP A 4 83.74 3.84 22.24
C ASP A 4 82.66 4.04 23.33
N THR A 5 81.76 4.97 23.11
CA THR A 5 80.51 5.09 23.87
C THR A 5 79.35 4.81 22.92
N PRO A 6 78.40 3.94 23.27
CA PRO A 6 77.29 3.61 22.45
C PRO A 6 76.18 4.69 22.52
N HIS A 7 75.66 5.05 21.37
CA HIS A 7 74.55 5.91 21.17
C HIS A 7 73.25 5.26 21.65
N ASP A 8 72.56 5.97 22.50
CA ASP A 8 71.21 5.67 22.98
C ASP A 8 70.22 5.91 21.84
N ALA A 9 69.54 4.85 21.39
CA ALA A 9 68.52 4.88 20.35
C ALA A 9 67.16 5.16 21.00
N GLY A 10 66.68 6.35 20.84
CA GLY A 10 65.39 6.79 21.32
C GLY A 10 64.23 5.98 20.75
N ALA A 11 63.44 5.41 21.66
CA ALA A 11 62.21 4.73 21.35
C ALA A 11 61.16 5.70 20.84
N LEU A 12 60.62 5.43 19.65
CA LEU A 12 59.47 6.13 19.11
C LEU A 12 58.19 5.71 19.87
N PRO A 13 57.31 6.62 20.21
CA PRO A 13 56.06 6.27 20.88
C PRO A 13 55.09 5.56 19.91
N ALA A 14 54.49 4.51 20.39
CA ALA A 14 53.50 3.71 19.70
C ALA A 14 52.30 4.58 19.30
N ALA A 15 51.95 4.54 18.02
CA ALA A 15 50.73 5.15 17.46
C ALA A 15 49.50 4.45 18.06
N SER A 16 48.72 5.19 18.83
CA SER A 16 47.43 4.76 19.30
C SER A 16 46.46 4.65 18.12
N ASN A 17 46.11 3.43 17.76
CA ASN A 17 45.02 3.13 16.81
C ASN A 17 43.69 3.48 17.46
N THR A 18 43.23 4.71 17.28
CA THR A 18 41.81 5.06 17.48
C THR A 18 41.05 4.64 16.23
N PRO A 19 40.00 3.81 16.33
CA PRO A 19 39.16 3.52 15.18
C PRO A 19 38.44 4.77 14.77
N ASN A 20 38.68 5.19 13.53
CA ASN A 20 38.00 6.28 12.84
C ASN A 20 36.51 5.96 12.78
N LYS A 21 35.70 6.66 13.56
CA LYS A 21 34.27 6.62 13.55
C LYS A 21 33.83 7.38 12.30
N SER A 22 33.73 6.66 11.17
CA SER A 22 33.11 7.18 9.97
C SER A 22 31.65 7.53 10.31
N THR A 23 31.38 8.82 10.42
CA THR A 23 30.04 9.39 10.44
C THR A 23 29.40 9.09 9.09
N HIS A 24 28.64 8.00 9.01
CA HIS A 24 27.68 7.82 7.96
C HIS A 24 26.63 8.94 8.09
N ALA A 25 26.61 9.84 7.11
CA ALA A 25 25.54 10.77 6.91
C ALA A 25 24.28 9.94 6.63
N THR A 26 23.42 9.86 7.65
CA THR A 26 22.05 9.34 7.50
C THR A 26 21.28 10.36 6.69
N GLY A 27 21.01 10.01 5.42
CA GLY A 27 19.96 10.64 4.64
C GLY A 27 18.60 10.41 5.32
N PRO A 28 17.56 11.17 5.00
CA PRO A 28 16.29 11.06 5.68
C PRO A 28 15.68 9.66 5.46
N GLU A 29 15.80 8.81 6.47
CA GLU A 29 15.07 7.54 6.55
C GLU A 29 13.58 7.84 6.75
N SER A 30 12.88 7.96 5.65
CA SER A 30 11.43 7.93 5.61
C SER A 30 10.93 6.48 5.48
N GLN A 31 11.23 5.65 6.46
CA GLN A 31 10.54 4.38 6.67
C GLN A 31 10.46 4.16 8.17
N ALA A 32 9.26 4.40 8.73
CA ALA A 32 8.97 3.91 10.08
C ALA A 32 9.11 2.39 10.02
N PRO A 33 10.02 1.79 10.80
CA PRO A 33 10.28 0.37 10.68
C PRO A 33 9.08 -0.40 11.21
N ALA A 34 8.35 -1.07 10.30
CA ALA A 34 7.36 -2.10 10.67
C ALA A 34 7.96 -3.11 11.68
N GLY A 35 9.27 -3.29 11.66
CA GLY A 35 10.00 -4.13 12.60
C GLY A 35 10.12 -3.63 14.04
N GLN A 36 9.83 -2.36 14.34
CA GLN A 36 9.86 -1.86 15.72
C GLN A 36 8.54 -2.10 16.46
N ILE A 37 7.43 -2.15 15.75
CA ILE A 37 6.12 -2.52 16.34
C ILE A 37 6.13 -3.99 16.74
N ALA A 38 6.85 -4.83 16.00
CA ALA A 38 6.94 -6.27 16.25
C ALA A 38 7.63 -6.67 17.57
N LYS A 39 8.47 -5.81 18.15
CA LYS A 39 9.24 -6.16 19.37
C LYS A 39 8.47 -6.00 20.69
N HIS A 40 7.31 -5.34 20.71
CA HIS A 40 6.61 -5.01 21.96
C HIS A 40 5.10 -5.28 21.94
N GLY A 41 4.54 -5.85 20.87
CA GLY A 41 3.10 -6.12 20.75
C GLY A 41 2.78 -7.61 20.79
N GLY A 42 1.79 -8.01 21.59
CA GLY A 42 1.21 -9.35 21.50
C GLY A 42 0.58 -9.58 20.11
N PHE A 43 0.30 -10.85 19.78
CA PHE A 43 -0.28 -11.27 18.49
C PHE A 43 -1.44 -10.38 18.02
N TRP A 44 -2.37 -10.02 18.90
CA TRP A 44 -3.51 -9.17 18.58
C TRP A 44 -3.14 -7.73 18.20
N ALA A 45 -2.14 -7.16 18.88
CA ALA A 45 -1.67 -5.80 18.54
C ALA A 45 -1.01 -5.78 17.16
N LEU A 46 -0.25 -6.82 16.82
CA LEU A 46 0.35 -6.98 15.50
C LEU A 46 -0.72 -7.19 14.44
N THR A 47 -1.74 -8.00 14.72
CA THR A 47 -2.87 -8.23 13.80
C THR A 47 -3.63 -6.94 13.51
N VAL A 48 -4.00 -6.18 14.55
CA VAL A 48 -4.71 -4.91 14.38
C VAL A 48 -3.83 -3.88 13.66
N GLY A 49 -2.54 -3.85 13.96
CA GLY A 49 -1.58 -3.01 13.24
C GLY A 49 -1.48 -3.37 11.75
N ALA A 50 -1.42 -4.66 11.45
CA ALA A 50 -1.40 -5.15 10.06
C ALA A 50 -2.70 -4.82 9.32
N ILE A 51 -3.87 -4.95 9.98
CA ILE A 51 -5.16 -4.53 9.41
C ILE A 51 -5.11 -3.05 9.03
N GLY A 52 -4.63 -2.18 9.91
CA GLY A 52 -4.58 -0.74 9.64
C GLY A 52 -3.63 -0.35 8.50
N VAL A 53 -2.43 -0.93 8.49
CA VAL A 53 -1.39 -0.54 7.53
C VAL A 53 -1.59 -1.22 6.17
N VAL A 54 -1.89 -2.53 6.15
CA VAL A 54 -1.98 -3.29 4.90
C VAL A 54 -3.36 -3.17 4.27
N PHE A 55 -4.42 -3.23 5.06
CA PHE A 55 -5.79 -3.26 4.56
C PHE A 55 -6.47 -1.88 4.57
N GLY A 56 -5.83 -0.83 5.08
CA GLY A 56 -6.39 0.52 5.04
C GLY A 56 -6.67 0.99 3.62
N ASP A 57 -5.71 0.79 2.73
CA ASP A 57 -5.82 1.13 1.31
C ASP A 57 -6.77 0.19 0.57
N ILE A 58 -6.63 -1.12 0.77
CA ILE A 58 -7.49 -2.14 0.15
C ILE A 58 -8.96 -1.99 0.60
N GLY A 59 -9.21 -1.41 1.78
CA GLY A 59 -10.55 -1.20 2.31
C GLY A 59 -11.30 -0.02 1.70
N THR A 60 -10.62 0.90 1.03
CA THR A 60 -11.21 2.09 0.42
C THR A 60 -11.22 2.04 -1.10
N SER A 61 -10.13 1.60 -1.71
CA SER A 61 -9.91 1.61 -3.15
C SER A 61 -10.97 0.82 -3.94
N PRO A 62 -11.41 -0.38 -3.54
CA PRO A 62 -12.43 -1.11 -4.28
C PRO A 62 -13.78 -0.40 -4.34
N LEU A 63 -14.11 0.45 -3.38
CA LEU A 63 -15.41 1.13 -3.34
C LEU A 63 -15.52 2.20 -4.42
N TYR A 64 -14.52 3.08 -4.56
CA TYR A 64 -14.56 4.08 -5.62
C TYR A 64 -14.33 3.47 -7.00
N ALA A 65 -13.45 2.46 -7.10
CA ALA A 65 -13.24 1.73 -8.34
C ALA A 65 -14.51 1.00 -8.79
N LEU A 66 -15.24 0.38 -7.86
CA LEU A 66 -16.50 -0.29 -8.14
C LEU A 66 -17.58 0.69 -8.62
N ARG A 67 -17.68 1.87 -7.98
CA ARG A 67 -18.63 2.92 -8.38
C ARG A 67 -18.39 3.34 -9.81
N GLU A 68 -17.16 3.69 -10.15
CA GLU A 68 -16.76 4.12 -11.49
C GLU A 68 -16.98 3.03 -12.54
N ALA A 69 -16.59 1.80 -12.23
CA ALA A 69 -16.78 0.65 -13.12
C ALA A 69 -18.27 0.34 -13.38
N ILE A 70 -19.12 0.46 -12.36
CA ILE A 70 -20.58 0.26 -12.53
C ILE A 70 -21.18 1.35 -13.41
N ASP A 71 -20.81 2.61 -13.22
CA ASP A 71 -21.32 3.73 -14.01
C ASP A 71 -20.95 3.57 -15.49
N HIS A 72 -19.72 3.13 -15.78
CA HIS A 72 -19.29 2.79 -17.14
C HIS A 72 -20.02 1.57 -17.71
N ALA A 73 -20.11 0.49 -16.95
CA ALA A 73 -20.75 -0.74 -17.40
C ALA A 73 -22.25 -0.57 -17.68
N ARG A 74 -22.93 0.29 -16.92
CA ARG A 74 -24.36 0.62 -17.16
C ARG A 74 -24.57 1.39 -18.45
N SER A 75 -23.58 2.16 -18.89
CA SER A 75 -23.66 2.86 -20.18
C SER A 75 -23.45 1.93 -21.39
N GLY A 76 -22.82 0.78 -21.22
CA GLY A 76 -22.50 -0.21 -22.26
C GLY A 76 -23.52 -1.33 -22.38
N VAL A 77 -23.47 -2.30 -21.49
CA VAL A 77 -24.24 -3.57 -21.56
C VAL A 77 -25.50 -3.53 -20.68
N GLY A 78 -25.92 -2.47 -20.18
CA GLY A 78 -27.17 -2.22 -19.44
C GLY A 78 -27.70 -3.33 -18.51
N GLY A 79 -28.00 -2.97 -17.26
CA GLY A 79 -28.80 -3.77 -16.34
C GLY A 79 -28.01 -4.52 -15.25
N ASP A 80 -28.73 -5.37 -14.54
CA ASP A 80 -28.24 -6.11 -13.36
C ASP A 80 -27.05 -7.03 -13.68
N LEU A 81 -26.95 -7.50 -14.91
CA LEU A 81 -25.86 -8.38 -15.35
C LEU A 81 -24.49 -7.66 -15.36
N ALA A 82 -24.48 -6.38 -15.71
CA ALA A 82 -23.27 -5.57 -15.69
C ALA A 82 -22.78 -5.36 -14.26
N VAL A 83 -23.67 -5.09 -13.32
CA VAL A 83 -23.32 -4.94 -11.89
C VAL A 83 -22.72 -6.23 -11.35
N VAL A 84 -23.37 -7.38 -11.57
CA VAL A 84 -22.86 -8.68 -11.15
C VAL A 84 -21.50 -8.99 -11.79
N GLY A 85 -21.31 -8.63 -13.06
CA GLY A 85 -20.05 -8.82 -13.77
C GLY A 85 -18.91 -7.98 -13.19
N VAL A 86 -19.16 -6.70 -12.92
CA VAL A 86 -18.16 -5.79 -12.30
C VAL A 86 -17.78 -6.25 -10.89
N VAL A 87 -18.76 -6.61 -10.06
CA VAL A 87 -18.50 -7.14 -8.71
C VAL A 87 -17.71 -8.45 -8.77
N SER A 88 -18.05 -9.34 -9.71
CA SER A 88 -17.31 -10.59 -9.93
C SER A 88 -15.86 -10.31 -10.34
N LEU A 89 -15.64 -9.37 -11.25
CA LEU A 89 -14.30 -9.01 -11.70
C LEU A 89 -13.45 -8.44 -10.55
N ALA A 90 -14.01 -7.49 -9.79
CA ALA A 90 -13.34 -6.88 -8.64
C ALA A 90 -13.01 -7.94 -7.58
N PHE A 91 -13.94 -8.83 -7.23
CA PHE A 91 -13.72 -9.90 -6.27
C PHE A 91 -12.59 -10.84 -6.71
N TRP A 92 -12.61 -11.32 -7.94
CA TRP A 92 -11.61 -12.25 -8.44
C TRP A 92 -10.25 -11.58 -8.69
N ALA A 93 -10.22 -10.31 -9.09
CA ALA A 93 -8.98 -9.54 -9.17
C ALA A 93 -8.31 -9.43 -7.79
N LEU A 94 -9.06 -9.12 -6.74
CA LEU A 94 -8.55 -9.08 -5.37
C LEU A 94 -8.09 -10.47 -4.91
N MET A 95 -8.85 -11.53 -5.19
CA MET A 95 -8.46 -12.89 -4.83
C MET A 95 -7.17 -13.32 -5.53
N VAL A 96 -7.03 -13.04 -6.81
CA VAL A 96 -5.83 -13.44 -7.58
C VAL A 96 -4.63 -12.58 -7.21
N VAL A 97 -4.80 -11.24 -7.16
CA VAL A 97 -3.67 -10.33 -6.93
C VAL A 97 -3.28 -10.30 -5.46
N VAL A 98 -4.21 -10.12 -4.54
CA VAL A 98 -3.89 -9.99 -3.12
C VAL A 98 -3.65 -11.34 -2.50
N THR A 99 -4.57 -12.29 -2.62
CA THR A 99 -4.46 -13.58 -1.92
C THR A 99 -3.42 -14.47 -2.59
N PHE A 100 -3.56 -14.79 -3.87
CA PHE A 100 -2.66 -15.71 -4.54
C PHE A 100 -1.29 -15.11 -4.77
N LYS A 101 -1.20 -14.00 -5.48
CA LYS A 101 0.10 -13.41 -5.86
C LYS A 101 0.83 -12.85 -4.65
N TYR A 102 0.17 -12.02 -3.82
CA TYR A 102 0.85 -11.31 -2.73
C TYR A 102 1.02 -12.22 -1.50
N VAL A 103 -0.07 -12.74 -0.92
CA VAL A 103 -0.01 -13.50 0.33
C VAL A 103 0.70 -14.85 0.15
N PHE A 104 0.36 -15.64 -0.89
CA PHE A 104 0.96 -16.96 -1.07
C PHE A 104 2.38 -16.93 -1.61
N PHE A 105 2.73 -16.00 -2.50
CA PHE A 105 4.05 -15.97 -3.14
C PHE A 105 4.94 -14.87 -2.60
N LEU A 106 4.52 -13.60 -2.67
CA LEU A 106 5.41 -12.48 -2.38
C LEU A 106 5.78 -12.37 -0.90
N MET A 107 4.86 -12.65 0.02
CA MET A 107 5.16 -12.62 1.45
C MET A 107 6.17 -13.69 1.90
N ARG A 108 6.43 -14.70 1.08
CA ARG A 108 7.48 -15.70 1.35
C ARG A 108 8.87 -15.24 0.90
N ALA A 109 8.96 -14.19 0.10
CA ALA A 109 10.21 -13.61 -0.38
C ALA A 109 10.76 -12.65 0.68
N ASP A 110 11.34 -13.21 1.73
CA ASP A 110 11.96 -12.47 2.82
C ASP A 110 13.46 -12.27 2.57
N ASN A 111 13.94 -11.05 2.76
CA ASN A 111 15.34 -10.70 2.74
C ASN A 111 15.79 -10.22 4.13
N LYS A 112 16.09 -11.16 5.03
CA LYS A 112 16.56 -10.89 6.41
C LYS A 112 15.58 -10.04 7.24
N GLY A 113 14.29 -10.26 7.08
CA GLY A 113 13.23 -9.51 7.75
C GLY A 113 12.78 -8.25 7.02
N GLU A 114 13.36 -7.97 5.84
CA GLU A 114 12.96 -6.86 4.98
C GLU A 114 12.15 -7.36 3.78
N GLY A 115 11.07 -6.66 3.46
CA GLY A 115 10.21 -6.91 2.31
C GLY A 115 10.17 -5.73 1.34
N GLY A 116 9.25 -5.80 0.37
CA GLY A 116 9.00 -4.76 -0.61
C GLY A 116 9.77 -4.91 -1.92
N THR A 117 9.54 -3.98 -2.84
CA THR A 117 10.02 -4.05 -4.23
C THR A 117 11.55 -4.12 -4.33
N LEU A 118 12.26 -3.33 -3.52
CA LEU A 118 13.72 -3.30 -3.55
C LEU A 118 14.35 -4.55 -2.95
N SER A 119 13.77 -5.10 -1.89
CA SER A 119 14.18 -6.39 -1.32
C SER A 119 13.98 -7.53 -2.32
N LEU A 120 12.85 -7.55 -3.01
CA LEU A 120 12.56 -8.52 -4.06
C LEU A 120 13.56 -8.40 -5.22
N MET A 121 13.91 -7.17 -5.62
CA MET A 121 14.95 -6.91 -6.64
C MET A 121 16.30 -7.47 -6.19
N ALA A 122 16.70 -7.25 -4.94
CA ALA A 122 17.95 -7.76 -4.38
C ALA A 122 17.98 -9.29 -4.37
N LEU A 123 16.91 -9.94 -3.93
CA LEU A 123 16.76 -11.40 -3.94
C LEU A 123 16.84 -11.97 -5.37
N ALA A 124 16.16 -11.34 -6.33
CA ALA A 124 16.18 -11.77 -7.72
C ALA A 124 17.59 -11.63 -8.33
N GLN A 125 18.32 -10.56 -8.04
CA GLN A 125 19.71 -10.41 -8.49
C GLN A 125 20.63 -11.45 -7.86
N HIS A 126 20.44 -11.76 -6.59
CA HIS A 126 21.19 -12.82 -5.91
C HIS A 126 20.93 -14.20 -6.51
N ALA A 127 19.67 -14.52 -6.81
CA ALA A 127 19.27 -15.79 -7.41
C ALA A 127 19.88 -15.99 -8.81
N VAL A 128 20.01 -14.91 -9.59
CA VAL A 128 20.62 -14.96 -10.95
C VAL A 128 22.15 -15.01 -10.90
N GLY A 129 22.76 -14.73 -9.73
CA GLY A 129 24.22 -14.76 -9.53
C GLY A 129 25.01 -13.67 -10.27
N ARG A 130 24.31 -12.72 -10.90
CA ARG A 130 24.90 -11.56 -11.61
C ARG A 130 24.00 -10.34 -11.53
N ARG A 131 24.59 -9.16 -11.66
CA ARG A 131 23.84 -7.92 -11.78
C ARG A 131 23.15 -7.87 -13.15
N SER A 132 21.86 -8.16 -13.18
CA SER A 132 21.04 -8.06 -14.40
C SER A 132 20.45 -6.65 -14.50
N ALA A 133 20.71 -5.97 -15.62
CA ALA A 133 20.15 -4.65 -15.89
C ALA A 133 18.63 -4.66 -15.94
N TRP A 134 18.03 -5.72 -16.47
CA TRP A 134 16.57 -5.88 -16.53
C TRP A 134 15.92 -5.96 -15.15
N ILE A 135 16.50 -6.75 -14.24
CA ILE A 135 15.99 -6.85 -12.86
C ILE A 135 16.12 -5.50 -12.16
N PHE A 136 17.22 -4.78 -12.40
CA PHE A 136 17.40 -3.44 -11.84
C PHE A 136 16.35 -2.45 -12.37
N ILE A 137 16.16 -2.38 -13.69
CA ILE A 137 15.16 -1.50 -14.31
C ILE A 137 13.77 -1.82 -13.79
N LEU A 138 13.37 -3.08 -13.74
CA LEU A 138 12.06 -3.49 -13.21
C LEU A 138 11.89 -3.11 -11.73
N GLY A 139 12.93 -3.27 -10.91
CA GLY A 139 12.91 -2.87 -9.51
C GLY A 139 12.77 -1.36 -9.32
N VAL A 140 13.50 -0.57 -10.12
CA VAL A 140 13.42 0.89 -10.10
C VAL A 140 12.05 1.37 -10.60
N CYS A 141 11.55 0.80 -11.70
CA CYS A 141 10.21 1.11 -12.19
C CYS A 141 9.13 0.77 -11.16
N GLY A 142 9.22 -0.41 -10.52
CA GLY A 142 8.29 -0.79 -9.47
C GLY A 142 8.34 0.16 -8.26
N ALA A 143 9.53 0.60 -7.85
CA ALA A 143 9.67 1.59 -6.78
C ALA A 143 9.09 2.95 -7.20
N ALA A 144 9.35 3.41 -8.43
CA ALA A 144 8.80 4.67 -8.95
C ALA A 144 7.26 4.65 -9.01
N LEU A 145 6.68 3.54 -9.47
CA LEU A 145 5.22 3.35 -9.48
C LEU A 145 4.63 3.35 -8.07
N PHE A 146 5.31 2.72 -7.10
CA PHE A 146 4.88 2.73 -5.71
C PHE A 146 4.88 4.15 -5.12
N TYR A 147 5.91 4.97 -5.41
CA TYR A 147 5.93 6.37 -4.97
C TYR A 147 4.84 7.20 -5.65
N GLY A 148 4.57 6.96 -6.94
CA GLY A 148 3.48 7.61 -7.67
C GLY A 148 2.12 7.28 -7.06
N ASP A 149 1.88 6.02 -6.75
CA ASP A 149 0.66 5.54 -6.09
C ASP A 149 0.49 6.19 -4.71
N GLY A 150 1.54 6.30 -3.92
CA GLY A 150 1.52 6.96 -2.61
C GLY A 150 1.08 8.44 -2.62
N ILE A 151 1.08 9.10 -3.79
CA ILE A 151 0.56 10.46 -3.98
C ILE A 151 -0.89 10.42 -4.47
N ILE A 152 -1.18 9.54 -5.44
CA ILE A 152 -2.47 9.48 -6.13
C ILE A 152 -3.54 8.88 -5.23
N THR A 153 -3.25 7.78 -4.57
CA THR A 153 -4.23 7.02 -3.77
C THR A 153 -4.85 7.83 -2.63
N PRO A 154 -4.11 8.57 -1.79
CA PRO A 154 -4.73 9.43 -0.78
C PRO A 154 -5.61 10.53 -1.39
N ALA A 155 -5.20 11.09 -2.53
CA ALA A 155 -5.96 12.14 -3.19
C ALA A 155 -7.30 11.63 -3.69
N ILE A 156 -7.34 10.47 -4.38
CA ILE A 156 -8.56 9.86 -4.87
C ILE A 156 -9.46 9.42 -3.72
N SER A 157 -8.91 8.81 -2.67
CA SER A 157 -9.67 8.34 -1.51
C SER A 157 -10.37 9.48 -0.77
N VAL A 158 -9.67 10.61 -0.56
CA VAL A 158 -10.27 11.78 0.08
C VAL A 158 -11.30 12.44 -0.82
N LEU A 159 -11.00 12.59 -2.13
CA LEU A 159 -11.92 13.16 -3.10
C LEU A 159 -13.23 12.36 -3.14
N SER A 160 -13.14 11.04 -3.32
CA SER A 160 -14.29 10.14 -3.38
C SER A 160 -15.10 10.14 -2.07
N ALA A 161 -14.45 10.25 -0.91
CA ALA A 161 -15.15 10.38 0.37
C ALA A 161 -15.93 11.68 0.47
N VAL A 162 -15.39 12.80 -0.02
CA VAL A 162 -16.08 14.10 -0.03
C VAL A 162 -17.22 14.11 -1.06
N GLU A 163 -17.01 13.49 -2.22
CA GLU A 163 -18.06 13.29 -3.23
C GLU A 163 -19.23 12.47 -2.68
N GLY A 164 -18.94 11.42 -1.92
CA GLY A 164 -19.95 10.61 -1.26
C GLY A 164 -20.86 11.38 -0.29
N LEU A 165 -20.42 12.55 0.23
CA LEU A 165 -21.28 13.41 1.05
C LEU A 165 -22.44 14.04 0.25
N GLN A 166 -22.34 14.13 -1.07
CA GLN A 166 -23.40 14.62 -1.93
C GLN A 166 -24.64 13.71 -1.95
N ASP A 167 -24.43 12.41 -1.69
CA ASP A 167 -25.53 11.44 -1.63
C ASP A 167 -26.37 11.62 -0.35
N ALA A 168 -25.92 12.45 0.60
CA ALA A 168 -26.66 12.73 1.81
C ALA A 168 -27.86 13.67 1.56
N PRO A 169 -29.03 13.42 2.16
CA PRO A 169 -30.22 14.23 2.00
C PRO A 169 -29.95 15.71 2.33
N GLY A 170 -30.24 16.61 1.39
CA GLY A 170 -30.10 18.05 1.53
C GLY A 170 -28.73 18.63 1.20
N LEU A 171 -27.71 17.82 0.87
CA LEU A 171 -26.39 18.24 0.44
C LEU A 171 -26.18 18.11 -1.09
N ALA A 172 -27.06 17.38 -1.77
CA ALA A 172 -26.98 17.16 -3.21
C ALA A 172 -26.89 18.48 -3.99
N GLY A 173 -25.86 18.62 -4.83
CA GLY A 173 -25.63 19.78 -5.69
C GLY A 173 -25.13 21.05 -4.97
N ARG A 174 -25.15 21.09 -3.62
CA ARG A 174 -24.65 22.24 -2.86
C ARG A 174 -23.15 22.19 -2.59
N LEU A 175 -22.60 20.99 -2.57
CA LEU A 175 -21.18 20.74 -2.27
C LEU A 175 -20.29 20.79 -3.52
N ASP A 176 -20.85 20.73 -4.74
CA ASP A 176 -20.07 20.68 -5.99
C ASP A 176 -18.91 21.69 -6.06
N PRO A 177 -19.12 22.99 -5.81
CA PRO A 177 -18.02 23.95 -5.88
C PRO A 177 -17.00 23.81 -4.76
N PHE A 178 -17.35 23.08 -3.68
CA PHE A 178 -16.52 22.96 -2.49
C PHE A 178 -15.79 21.62 -2.38
N ILE A 179 -16.09 20.65 -3.23
CA ILE A 179 -15.49 19.29 -3.18
C ILE A 179 -13.98 19.38 -3.25
N VAL A 180 -13.43 20.03 -4.28
CA VAL A 180 -11.99 20.15 -4.48
C VAL A 180 -11.33 20.96 -3.34
N PRO A 181 -11.83 22.14 -2.93
CA PRO A 181 -11.29 22.88 -1.79
C PRO A 181 -11.31 22.09 -0.47
N ILE A 182 -12.40 21.40 -0.17
CA ILE A 182 -12.53 20.59 1.06
C ILE A 182 -11.52 19.44 1.01
N SER A 183 -11.45 18.70 -0.09
CA SER A 183 -10.51 17.59 -0.28
C SER A 183 -9.07 18.05 -0.15
N ALA A 184 -8.71 19.17 -0.78
CA ALA A 184 -7.38 19.76 -0.64
C ALA A 184 -7.08 20.14 0.81
N GLY A 185 -8.03 20.76 1.51
CA GLY A 185 -7.90 21.13 2.93
C GLY A 185 -7.67 19.90 3.82
N ILE A 186 -8.42 18.82 3.60
CA ILE A 186 -8.25 17.55 4.33
C ILE A 186 -6.85 16.97 4.06
N LEU A 187 -6.40 16.93 2.80
CA LEU A 187 -5.08 16.42 2.44
C LEU A 187 -3.96 17.23 3.09
N VAL A 188 -4.04 18.56 3.04
CA VAL A 188 -3.07 19.44 3.71
C VAL A 188 -3.04 19.16 5.21
N ALA A 189 -4.20 19.08 5.87
CA ALA A 189 -4.29 18.78 7.29
C ALA A 189 -3.69 17.40 7.62
N LEU A 190 -3.97 16.38 6.78
CA LEU A 190 -3.43 15.03 6.92
C LEU A 190 -1.89 15.03 6.82
N PHE A 191 -1.34 15.63 5.78
CA PHE A 191 0.12 15.70 5.59
C PHE A 191 0.81 16.53 6.68
N MET A 192 0.18 17.61 7.16
CA MET A 192 0.68 18.37 8.30
C MET A 192 0.69 17.53 9.59
N ALA A 193 -0.35 16.75 9.83
CA ALA A 193 -0.40 15.84 10.97
C ALA A 193 0.67 14.72 10.88
N GLN A 194 0.99 14.26 9.66
CA GLN A 194 2.03 13.25 9.44
C GLN A 194 3.46 13.80 9.62
N SER A 195 3.68 15.11 9.53
CA SER A 195 5.00 15.73 9.70
C SER A 195 5.62 15.47 11.09
N GLY A 196 4.79 15.21 12.10
CA GLY A 196 5.21 14.82 13.46
C GLY A 196 5.60 13.36 13.64
N GLY A 197 5.60 12.57 12.55
CA GLY A 197 5.92 11.14 12.53
C GLY A 197 4.68 10.25 12.36
N THR A 198 4.76 9.36 11.38
CA THR A 198 3.66 8.43 11.04
C THR A 198 3.36 7.40 12.13
N ALA A 199 4.35 7.08 12.98
CA ALA A 199 4.18 6.09 14.06
C ALA A 199 3.11 6.49 15.09
N SER A 200 2.92 7.77 15.35
CA SER A 200 1.89 8.25 16.29
C SER A 200 0.48 8.10 15.73
N LEU A 201 0.31 8.22 14.42
CA LEU A 201 -0.97 8.07 13.72
C LEU A 201 -1.30 6.60 13.43
N ALA A 202 -0.27 5.78 13.16
CA ALA A 202 -0.43 4.37 12.81
C ALA A 202 -1.21 3.56 13.86
N LYS A 203 -1.10 3.93 15.15
CA LYS A 203 -1.86 3.27 16.24
C LYS A 203 -3.37 3.43 16.12
N TYR A 204 -3.85 4.47 15.43
CA TYR A 204 -5.27 4.71 15.23
C TYR A 204 -5.79 4.04 13.95
N PHE A 205 -4.93 3.79 12.97
CA PHE A 205 -5.35 3.20 11.69
C PHE A 205 -5.97 1.82 11.88
N GLY A 206 -5.35 0.95 12.68
CA GLY A 206 -5.87 -0.39 12.92
C GLY A 206 -7.30 -0.42 13.45
N PRO A 207 -7.60 0.23 14.59
CA PRO A 207 -8.96 0.28 15.13
C PRO A 207 -9.97 0.94 14.18
N ILE A 208 -9.61 2.04 13.52
CA ILE A 208 -10.50 2.74 12.58
C ILE A 208 -10.81 1.83 11.39
N THR A 209 -9.82 1.20 10.81
CA THR A 209 -10.00 0.27 9.68
C THR A 209 -10.80 -0.96 10.10
N ALA A 210 -10.60 -1.48 11.32
CA ALA A 210 -11.40 -2.59 11.82
C ALA A 210 -12.89 -2.21 11.96
N VAL A 211 -13.20 -1.04 12.52
CA VAL A 211 -14.58 -0.52 12.60
C VAL A 211 -15.16 -0.33 11.19
N TRP A 212 -14.37 0.20 10.27
CA TRP A 212 -14.77 0.37 8.87
C TRP A 212 -15.16 -0.95 8.22
N PHE A 213 -14.32 -1.98 8.32
CA PHE A 213 -14.63 -3.30 7.75
C PHE A 213 -15.83 -3.98 8.43
N LEU A 214 -15.98 -3.82 9.75
CA LEU A 214 -17.15 -4.34 10.47
C LEU A 214 -18.44 -3.64 10.00
N SER A 215 -18.37 -2.34 9.76
CA SER A 215 -19.50 -1.57 9.24
C SER A 215 -19.88 -2.00 7.83
N LEU A 216 -18.88 -2.08 6.93
CA LEU A 216 -19.09 -2.55 5.55
C LEU A 216 -19.62 -3.99 5.51
N GLY A 217 -19.00 -4.88 6.30
CA GLY A 217 -19.44 -6.28 6.37
C GLY A 217 -20.86 -6.42 6.94
N GLY A 218 -21.19 -5.66 7.97
CA GLY A 218 -22.53 -5.67 8.57
C GLY A 218 -23.59 -5.13 7.62
N LEU A 219 -23.35 -3.98 6.99
CA LEU A 219 -24.26 -3.40 6.00
C LEU A 219 -24.38 -4.29 4.76
N GLY A 220 -23.26 -4.81 4.26
CA GLY A 220 -23.27 -5.71 3.12
C GLY A 220 -24.05 -7.00 3.41
N LEU A 221 -23.84 -7.60 4.58
CA LEU A 221 -24.59 -8.79 4.99
C LEU A 221 -26.10 -8.52 5.13
N TYR A 222 -26.46 -7.36 5.67
CA TYR A 222 -27.86 -6.94 5.77
C TYR A 222 -28.50 -6.83 4.38
N HIS A 223 -27.85 -6.16 3.43
CA HIS A 223 -28.41 -5.94 2.10
C HIS A 223 -28.32 -7.16 1.15
N ILE A 224 -27.48 -8.17 1.46
CA ILE A 224 -27.51 -9.44 0.70
C ILE A 224 -28.87 -10.15 0.82
N PHE A 225 -29.59 -9.95 1.94
CA PHE A 225 -30.92 -10.53 2.11
C PHE A 225 -31.98 -9.84 1.25
N ASP A 226 -31.76 -8.60 0.81
CA ASP A 226 -32.67 -7.88 -0.07
C ASP A 226 -32.61 -8.42 -1.50
N ASP A 227 -31.40 -8.76 -1.98
CA ASP A 227 -31.19 -9.38 -3.28
C ASP A 227 -30.04 -10.41 -3.23
N VAL A 228 -30.42 -11.68 -3.07
CA VAL A 228 -29.49 -12.80 -3.04
C VAL A 228 -28.82 -13.04 -4.40
N SER A 229 -29.32 -12.46 -5.48
CA SER A 229 -28.76 -12.66 -6.83
C SER A 229 -27.34 -12.15 -6.96
N ILE A 230 -26.91 -11.19 -6.12
CA ILE A 230 -25.53 -10.68 -6.07
C ILE A 230 -24.51 -11.76 -5.74
N LEU A 231 -24.90 -12.85 -5.06
CA LEU A 231 -24.00 -13.98 -4.78
C LEU A 231 -23.53 -14.69 -6.04
N ARG A 232 -24.20 -14.51 -7.18
CA ARG A 232 -23.74 -14.98 -8.49
C ARG A 232 -22.38 -14.39 -8.86
N ALA A 233 -22.05 -13.21 -8.34
CA ALA A 233 -20.73 -12.56 -8.53
C ALA A 233 -19.56 -13.37 -7.97
N LEU A 234 -19.80 -14.32 -7.06
CA LEU A 234 -18.77 -15.27 -6.61
C LEU A 234 -18.29 -16.22 -7.72
N SER A 235 -19.08 -16.38 -8.78
CA SER A 235 -18.65 -17.13 -9.96
C SER A 235 -17.81 -16.26 -10.89
N PRO A 236 -16.57 -16.67 -11.25
CA PRO A 236 -15.70 -15.91 -12.15
C PRO A 236 -16.26 -15.78 -13.57
N HIS A 237 -17.22 -16.64 -13.90
CA HIS A 237 -17.89 -16.64 -15.20
C HIS A 237 -18.49 -15.28 -15.56
N TYR A 238 -19.14 -14.61 -14.61
CA TYR A 238 -19.77 -13.31 -14.85
C TYR A 238 -18.76 -12.20 -15.14
N GLY A 239 -17.62 -12.21 -14.44
CA GLY A 239 -16.53 -11.28 -14.74
C GLY A 239 -15.93 -11.50 -16.12
N VAL A 240 -15.67 -12.77 -16.48
CA VAL A 240 -15.16 -13.12 -17.82
C VAL A 240 -16.18 -12.77 -18.91
N MET A 241 -17.46 -13.00 -18.67
CA MET A 241 -18.51 -12.67 -19.62
C MET A 241 -18.61 -11.17 -19.87
N LEU A 242 -18.45 -10.34 -18.82
CA LEU A 242 -18.39 -8.89 -18.97
C LEU A 242 -17.21 -8.48 -19.87
N LEU A 243 -15.99 -9.00 -19.60
CA LEU A 243 -14.81 -8.70 -20.44
C LEU A 243 -14.97 -9.09 -21.91
N ILE A 244 -15.66 -10.20 -22.17
CA ILE A 244 -15.89 -10.66 -23.56
C ILE A 244 -16.92 -9.77 -24.24
N ASN A 245 -17.98 -9.36 -23.56
CA ASN A 245 -19.07 -8.57 -24.13
C ASN A 245 -18.67 -7.12 -24.37
N ASP A 246 -17.93 -6.51 -23.45
CA ASP A 246 -17.46 -5.13 -23.56
C ASP A 246 -16.13 -5.02 -24.35
N GLY A 247 -15.52 -6.15 -24.69
CA GLY A 247 -14.30 -6.19 -25.47
C GLY A 247 -13.13 -5.45 -24.79
N PHE A 248 -12.39 -4.63 -25.58
CA PHE A 248 -11.24 -3.88 -25.06
C PHE A 248 -11.64 -2.83 -24.02
N LEU A 249 -12.84 -2.25 -24.11
CA LEU A 249 -13.33 -1.29 -23.11
C LEU A 249 -13.53 -1.93 -21.74
N GLY A 250 -14.08 -3.14 -21.68
CA GLY A 250 -14.24 -3.88 -20.43
C GLY A 250 -12.92 -4.28 -19.77
N PHE A 251 -11.81 -4.27 -20.52
CA PHE A 251 -10.48 -4.53 -19.98
C PHE A 251 -9.81 -3.25 -19.43
N VAL A 252 -10.20 -2.07 -19.90
CA VAL A 252 -9.64 -0.77 -19.50
C VAL A 252 -10.37 -0.18 -18.28
N ILE A 253 -11.62 -0.58 -18.05
CA ILE A 253 -12.41 -0.22 -16.88
C ILE A 253 -11.94 -1.00 -15.66
#